data_24b51f3de245051c56ed5e50570bfdef
#
_entry.id   24b51f3de245051c56ed5e50570bfdef
#
_cell.length_a   1.000
_cell.length_b   1.000
_cell.length_c   1.000
_cell.angle_alpha   90.00
_cell.angle_beta   90.00
_cell.angle_gamma   90.00
#
_symmetry.space_group_name_H-M   'P 1'
#
loop_
_entity.id
_entity.type
_entity.pdbx_description
1 polymer ?
#
loop_
_entity_poly.entity_id
_entity_poly.type
_entity_poly.pdbx_seq_one_letter_code
_entity_poly.pdbx_strand_id
1 'polypeptide(L)'
;MATLADPQPDFATLPDMAADVFTAPLAKPAHVGADWLEPAQTAYTAEDHSVWDDLFARQMEVLPGRACAAFLHGLEKLDLGCGGIPEFGKLSEELGALTGWSVVPVPMLIPDHVFFWHLANRRFPAGNFIRTRETFDYIEEPDVFHDVFGHVPMLTDPTYADYMQEYGRAGWKAMRYNRLKALGALYWYTVEFGLIEDAGAVRAYGAGILSG
;
A
#
# COMPACT_ATOMS: atom_id res chain seq x y z
N MET A 1 -17.58 15.78 -12.06
CA MET A 1 -16.34 15.36 -11.38
C MET A 1 -15.44 16.57 -11.31
N ALA A 2 -15.34 17.19 -10.16
CA ALA A 2 -14.43 18.31 -9.93
C ALA A 2 -13.14 17.71 -9.40
N THR A 3 -12.13 17.62 -10.25
CA THR A 3 -10.76 17.44 -9.82
C THR A 3 -10.41 18.67 -8.96
N LEU A 4 -10.35 18.49 -7.65
CA LEU A 4 -9.65 19.41 -6.78
C LEU A 4 -8.19 19.39 -7.24
N ALA A 5 -7.82 20.35 -8.08
CA ALA A 5 -6.43 20.61 -8.41
C ALA A 5 -5.78 21.14 -7.12
N ASP A 6 -5.25 20.24 -6.32
CA ASP A 6 -4.39 20.63 -5.20
C ASP A 6 -3.20 21.40 -5.77
N PRO A 7 -2.82 22.56 -5.20
CA PRO A 7 -1.67 23.30 -5.69
C PRO A 7 -0.46 22.37 -5.60
N GLN A 8 0.04 21.97 -6.77
CA GLN A 8 1.28 21.19 -6.85
C GLN A 8 2.35 21.95 -6.08
N PRO A 9 3.09 21.30 -5.18
CA PRO A 9 4.18 21.94 -4.48
C PRO A 9 5.18 22.51 -5.49
N ASP A 10 5.76 23.67 -5.19
CA ASP A 10 6.85 24.21 -5.99
C ASP A 10 8.08 23.29 -5.82
N PHE A 11 8.22 22.36 -6.76
CA PHE A 11 9.29 21.36 -6.74
C PHE A 11 10.69 21.98 -6.86
N ALA A 12 10.80 23.27 -7.23
CA ALA A 12 12.08 24.00 -7.23
C ALA A 12 12.59 24.30 -5.83
N THR A 13 11.69 24.29 -4.84
CA THR A 13 12.04 24.55 -3.42
C THR A 13 12.28 23.28 -2.61
N LEU A 14 12.13 22.08 -3.21
CA LEU A 14 12.47 20.85 -2.53
C LEU A 14 13.98 20.78 -2.25
N PRO A 15 14.40 20.34 -1.06
CA PRO A 15 15.81 20.23 -0.73
C PRO A 15 16.56 19.40 -1.78
N ASP A 16 17.80 19.81 -2.06
CA ASP A 16 18.65 19.08 -3.00
C ASP A 16 18.96 17.68 -2.47
N MET A 17 18.30 16.69 -3.04
CA MET A 17 18.37 15.29 -2.62
C MET A 17 19.56 14.55 -3.27
N ALA A 18 20.65 15.24 -3.58
CA ALA A 18 21.71 14.70 -4.44
C ALA A 18 22.65 13.68 -3.78
N ALA A 19 22.78 13.62 -2.46
CA ALA A 19 23.71 12.71 -1.81
C ALA A 19 23.15 11.89 -0.63
N ASP A 20 22.24 12.45 0.18
CA ASP A 20 21.84 11.84 1.45
C ASP A 20 20.44 11.21 1.45
N VAL A 21 19.82 11.07 0.28
CA VAL A 21 18.43 10.62 0.09
C VAL A 21 18.21 9.18 0.56
N PHE A 22 19.27 8.39 0.62
CA PHE A 22 19.15 6.96 0.91
C PHE A 22 19.20 6.61 2.40
N THR A 23 19.44 7.56 3.28
CA THR A 23 19.69 7.24 4.69
C THR A 23 18.83 8.00 5.70
N ALA A 24 18.27 9.15 5.38
CA ALA A 24 17.46 9.94 6.30
C ALA A 24 15.96 9.92 5.94
N PRO A 25 15.05 9.91 6.93
CA PRO A 25 13.63 10.12 6.68
C PRO A 25 13.40 11.43 5.94
N LEU A 26 12.51 11.41 4.92
CA LEU A 26 12.13 12.64 4.23
C LEU A 26 11.34 13.55 5.18
N ALA A 27 11.66 14.84 5.15
CA ALA A 27 10.94 15.83 5.93
C ALA A 27 9.44 15.83 5.57
N LYS A 28 8.60 16.00 6.60
CA LYS A 28 7.14 16.08 6.43
C LYS A 28 6.78 17.21 5.45
N PRO A 29 5.93 16.98 4.45
CA PRO A 29 5.52 18.02 3.51
C PRO A 29 4.84 19.18 4.23
N ALA A 30 5.30 20.41 4.02
CA ALA A 30 4.89 21.60 4.78
C ALA A 30 3.43 22.04 4.55
N HIS A 31 2.76 21.52 3.52
CA HIS A 31 1.43 21.95 3.07
C HIS A 31 0.39 20.83 3.04
N VAL A 32 0.66 19.70 3.68
CA VAL A 32 -0.25 18.55 3.70
C VAL A 32 -1.07 18.58 4.99
N GLY A 33 -2.39 18.46 4.86
CA GLY A 33 -3.30 18.41 6.00
C GLY A 33 -3.02 17.20 6.91
N ALA A 34 -3.34 17.34 8.19
CA ALA A 34 -3.18 16.26 9.17
C ALA A 34 -3.96 15.00 8.76
N ASP A 35 -5.11 15.17 8.09
CA ASP A 35 -5.99 14.08 7.64
C ASP A 35 -5.32 13.12 6.64
N TRP A 36 -4.25 13.53 5.97
CA TRP A 36 -3.50 12.67 5.03
C TRP A 36 -2.19 12.14 5.61
N LEU A 37 -1.71 12.71 6.70
CA LEU A 37 -0.44 12.34 7.29
C LEU A 37 -0.60 11.47 8.55
N GLU A 38 -1.63 11.71 9.33
CA GLU A 38 -1.92 11.01 10.59
C GLU A 38 -3.45 10.91 10.82
N PRO A 39 -4.20 10.36 9.84
CA PRO A 39 -5.65 10.21 10.00
C PRO A 39 -5.97 9.08 10.99
N ALA A 40 -7.17 9.14 11.56
CA ALA A 40 -7.70 8.04 12.36
C ALA A 40 -8.32 6.97 11.47
N GLN A 41 -8.16 5.71 11.84
CA GLN A 41 -8.88 4.62 11.20
C GLN A 41 -10.39 4.77 11.43
N THR A 42 -11.19 4.51 10.39
CA THR A 42 -12.66 4.50 10.48
C THR A 42 -13.13 3.39 11.42
N ALA A 43 -14.20 3.66 12.15
CA ALA A 43 -14.91 2.60 12.86
C ALA A 43 -15.79 1.84 11.87
N TYR A 44 -15.44 0.58 11.60
CA TYR A 44 -16.17 -0.28 10.69
C TYR A 44 -17.40 -0.90 11.37
N THR A 45 -18.43 -1.14 10.58
CA THR A 45 -19.65 -1.83 11.02
C THR A 45 -19.47 -3.35 10.99
N ALA A 46 -20.39 -4.08 11.60
CA ALA A 46 -20.39 -5.55 11.52
C ALA A 46 -20.53 -6.06 10.07
N GLU A 47 -21.25 -5.33 9.21
CA GLU A 47 -21.37 -5.66 7.79
C GLU A 47 -20.04 -5.46 7.06
N ASP A 48 -19.30 -4.38 7.36
CA ASP A 48 -17.98 -4.13 6.78
C ASP A 48 -17.00 -5.27 7.12
N HIS A 49 -16.98 -5.70 8.37
CA HIS A 49 -16.19 -6.84 8.81
C HIS A 49 -16.61 -8.14 8.12
N SER A 50 -17.91 -8.37 7.91
CA SER A 50 -18.42 -9.53 7.19
C SER A 50 -18.01 -9.53 5.70
N VAL A 51 -17.98 -8.37 5.06
CA VAL A 51 -17.47 -8.24 3.68
C VAL A 51 -16.00 -8.64 3.60
N TRP A 52 -15.18 -8.17 4.54
CA TRP A 52 -13.78 -8.58 4.65
C TRP A 52 -13.63 -10.10 4.76
N ASP A 53 -14.37 -10.71 5.68
CA ASP A 53 -14.28 -12.15 5.93
C ASP A 53 -14.65 -12.98 4.71
N ASP A 54 -15.69 -12.58 3.97
CA ASP A 54 -16.09 -13.28 2.75
C ASP A 54 -15.08 -13.09 1.61
N LEU A 55 -14.49 -11.90 1.46
CA LEU A 55 -13.41 -11.65 0.50
C LEU A 55 -12.18 -12.48 0.85
N PHE A 56 -11.79 -12.50 2.12
CA PHE A 56 -10.66 -13.29 2.60
C PHE A 56 -10.87 -14.77 2.34
N ALA A 57 -12.04 -15.32 2.71
CA ALA A 57 -12.37 -16.73 2.49
C ALA A 57 -12.30 -17.10 0.99
N ARG A 58 -12.86 -16.25 0.11
CA ARG A 58 -12.78 -16.44 -1.34
C ARG A 58 -11.35 -16.50 -1.83
N GLN A 59 -10.48 -15.57 -1.40
CA GLN A 59 -9.09 -15.54 -1.84
C GLN A 59 -8.29 -16.74 -1.33
N MET A 60 -8.56 -17.22 -0.12
CA MET A 60 -7.89 -18.42 0.42
C MET A 60 -8.26 -19.72 -0.34
N GLU A 61 -9.35 -19.75 -1.08
CA GLU A 61 -9.66 -20.83 -2.02
C GLU A 61 -8.88 -20.72 -3.34
N VAL A 62 -8.58 -19.49 -3.76
CA VAL A 62 -8.00 -19.22 -5.08
C VAL A 62 -6.46 -19.17 -5.06
N LEU A 63 -5.87 -18.60 -4.03
CA LEU A 63 -4.44 -18.27 -3.97
C LEU A 63 -3.48 -19.46 -3.78
N PRO A 64 -3.84 -20.58 -3.13
CA PRO A 64 -2.94 -21.73 -3.00
C PRO A 64 -2.42 -22.20 -4.36
N GLY A 65 -1.09 -22.26 -4.49
CA GLY A 65 -0.43 -22.62 -5.75
C GLY A 65 -0.42 -21.53 -6.83
N ARG A 66 -0.97 -20.33 -6.57
CA ARG A 66 -0.96 -19.18 -7.49
C ARG A 66 -0.21 -17.98 -6.92
N ALA A 67 -0.34 -17.70 -5.63
CA ALA A 67 0.44 -16.69 -4.93
C ALA A 67 1.86 -17.18 -4.64
N CYS A 68 2.82 -16.25 -4.59
CA CYS A 68 4.19 -16.55 -4.18
C CYS A 68 4.27 -16.89 -2.68
N ALA A 69 5.30 -17.64 -2.30
CA ALA A 69 5.51 -18.07 -0.92
C ALA A 69 5.68 -16.88 0.03
N ALA A 70 6.37 -15.82 -0.39
CA ALA A 70 6.58 -14.63 0.43
C ALA A 70 5.25 -13.98 0.85
N PHE A 71 4.28 -13.89 -0.07
CA PHE A 71 2.95 -13.36 0.22
C PHE A 71 2.19 -14.23 1.24
N LEU A 72 2.14 -15.54 1.01
CA LEU A 72 1.43 -16.47 1.91
C LEU A 72 2.04 -16.47 3.30
N HIS A 73 3.36 -16.47 3.41
CA HIS A 73 4.06 -16.33 4.70
C HIS A 73 3.79 -14.96 5.35
N GLY A 74 3.60 -13.92 4.55
CA GLY A 74 3.24 -12.60 5.05
C GLY A 74 1.86 -12.58 5.71
N LEU A 75 0.87 -13.24 5.11
CA LEU A 75 -0.46 -13.42 5.71
C LEU A 75 -0.37 -14.13 7.07
N GLU A 76 0.41 -15.21 7.13
CA GLU A 76 0.63 -15.97 8.38
C GLU A 76 1.33 -15.14 9.45
N LYS A 77 2.39 -14.40 9.10
CA LYS A 77 3.17 -13.57 10.05
C LYS A 77 2.36 -12.43 10.66
N LEU A 78 1.40 -11.89 9.92
CA LEU A 78 0.56 -10.79 10.36
C LEU A 78 -0.79 -11.26 10.92
N ASP A 79 -0.98 -12.59 11.08
CA ASP A 79 -2.24 -13.18 11.53
C ASP A 79 -3.46 -12.61 10.80
N LEU A 80 -3.26 -12.29 9.50
CA LEU A 80 -4.36 -11.81 8.65
C LEU A 80 -5.26 -12.99 8.31
N GLY A 81 -6.53 -12.88 8.65
CA GLY A 81 -7.50 -13.94 8.51
C GLY A 81 -8.93 -13.44 8.55
N CYS A 82 -9.86 -14.36 8.75
CA CYS A 82 -11.23 -14.05 9.13
C CYS A 82 -11.24 -13.51 10.57
N GLY A 83 -12.13 -12.57 10.83
CA GLY A 83 -12.26 -11.86 12.11
C GLY A 83 -12.42 -10.37 11.89
N GLY A 84 -12.65 -9.99 10.63
CA GLY A 84 -12.90 -8.65 10.18
C GLY A 84 -11.65 -7.87 9.78
N ILE A 85 -11.88 -6.63 9.42
CA ILE A 85 -10.83 -5.68 9.01
C ILE A 85 -9.87 -5.48 10.17
N PRO A 86 -8.54 -5.66 9.95
CA PRO A 86 -7.56 -5.54 11.01
C PRO A 86 -7.47 -4.11 11.57
N GLU A 87 -7.14 -4.00 12.83
CA GLU A 87 -6.82 -2.72 13.46
C GLU A 87 -5.42 -2.29 13.01
N PHE A 88 -5.32 -1.10 12.40
CA PHE A 88 -4.06 -0.63 11.80
C PHE A 88 -2.96 -0.36 12.83
N GLY A 89 -3.34 -0.02 14.06
CA GLY A 89 -2.38 0.13 15.16
C GLY A 89 -1.66 -1.18 15.45
N LYS A 90 -2.42 -2.26 15.68
CA LYS A 90 -1.87 -3.60 15.91
C LYS A 90 -1.06 -4.10 14.71
N LEU A 91 -1.62 -3.97 13.51
CA LEU A 91 -0.94 -4.37 12.28
C LEU A 91 0.40 -3.61 12.09
N SER A 92 0.42 -2.33 12.44
CA SER A 92 1.65 -1.51 12.38
C SER A 92 2.69 -1.91 13.42
N GLU A 93 2.29 -2.34 14.61
CA GLU A 93 3.21 -2.86 15.63
C GLU A 93 3.88 -4.15 15.14
N GLU A 94 3.10 -5.09 14.60
CA GLU A 94 3.60 -6.36 14.06
C GLU A 94 4.52 -6.14 12.85
N LEU A 95 4.08 -5.37 11.87
CA LEU A 95 4.85 -5.05 10.68
C LEU A 95 6.12 -4.23 11.02
N GLY A 96 6.00 -3.32 11.99
CA GLY A 96 7.10 -2.53 12.50
C GLY A 96 8.22 -3.38 13.12
N ALA A 97 7.86 -4.42 13.85
CA ALA A 97 8.82 -5.38 14.42
C ALA A 97 9.55 -6.22 13.34
N LEU A 98 8.90 -6.48 12.19
CA LEU A 98 9.46 -7.30 11.11
C LEU A 98 10.37 -6.47 10.19
N THR A 99 9.90 -5.31 9.73
CA THR A 99 10.57 -4.55 8.66
C THR A 99 10.61 -3.03 8.90
N GLY A 100 10.08 -2.55 10.03
CA GLY A 100 10.01 -1.13 10.34
C GLY A 100 8.91 -0.37 9.59
N TRP A 101 7.97 -1.07 8.94
CA TRP A 101 6.83 -0.47 8.26
C TRP A 101 5.63 -0.27 9.19
N SER A 102 4.75 0.65 8.80
CA SER A 102 3.45 0.86 9.42
C SER A 102 2.37 1.07 8.35
N VAL A 103 1.12 0.81 8.69
CA VAL A 103 -0.04 1.09 7.85
C VAL A 103 -0.70 2.38 8.33
N VAL A 104 -1.04 3.27 7.39
CA VAL A 104 -1.65 4.57 7.70
C VAL A 104 -2.99 4.64 6.98
N PRO A 105 -4.11 4.81 7.70
CA PRO A 105 -5.41 4.94 7.06
C PRO A 105 -5.48 6.27 6.29
N VAL A 106 -6.01 6.23 5.06
CA VAL A 106 -6.25 7.43 4.27
C VAL A 106 -7.70 7.42 3.77
N PRO A 107 -8.36 8.58 3.64
CA PRO A 107 -9.80 8.61 3.35
C PRO A 107 -10.15 8.11 1.94
N MET A 108 -9.25 8.30 0.98
CA MET A 108 -9.39 7.93 -0.44
C MET A 108 -8.04 8.13 -1.14
N LEU A 109 -8.02 8.17 -2.47
CA LEU A 109 -6.81 8.49 -3.22
C LEU A 109 -6.18 9.79 -2.72
N ILE A 110 -4.91 9.70 -2.35
CA ILE A 110 -4.12 10.82 -1.85
C ILE A 110 -3.20 11.37 -2.96
N PRO A 111 -2.78 12.65 -2.89
CA PRO A 111 -1.85 13.21 -3.87
C PRO A 111 -0.53 12.44 -3.94
N ASP A 112 0.06 12.35 -5.14
CA ASP A 112 1.30 11.62 -5.40
C ASP A 112 2.42 11.96 -4.42
N HIS A 113 2.62 13.24 -4.10
CA HIS A 113 3.69 13.66 -3.18
C HIS A 113 3.47 13.16 -1.75
N VAL A 114 2.22 13.01 -1.31
CA VAL A 114 1.86 12.44 -0.01
C VAL A 114 2.09 10.93 -0.03
N PHE A 115 1.64 10.26 -1.07
CA PHE A 115 1.83 8.83 -1.27
C PHE A 115 3.32 8.45 -1.23
N PHE A 116 4.14 9.10 -2.04
CA PHE A 116 5.57 8.83 -2.09
C PHE A 116 6.29 9.22 -0.80
N TRP A 117 5.83 10.27 -0.11
CA TRP A 117 6.38 10.60 1.19
C TRP A 117 6.11 9.49 2.22
N HIS A 118 4.91 8.95 2.25
CA HIS A 118 4.58 7.82 3.11
C HIS A 118 5.49 6.63 2.81
N LEU A 119 5.57 6.18 1.57
CA LEU A 119 6.40 5.03 1.21
C LEU A 119 7.88 5.24 1.56
N ALA A 120 8.43 6.42 1.27
CA ALA A 120 9.82 6.76 1.60
C ALA A 120 10.12 6.71 3.10
N ASN A 121 9.11 6.88 3.95
CA ASN A 121 9.19 6.80 5.41
C ASN A 121 8.67 5.47 5.99
N ARG A 122 8.60 4.41 5.18
CA ARG A 122 8.09 3.08 5.57
C ARG A 122 6.67 3.12 6.16
N ARG A 123 5.82 3.92 5.55
CA ARG A 123 4.41 4.05 5.91
C ARG A 123 3.59 3.68 4.67
N PHE A 124 2.75 2.67 4.78
CA PHE A 124 1.88 2.26 3.68
C PHE A 124 0.50 2.91 3.84
N PRO A 125 0.12 3.85 2.96
CA PRO A 125 -1.22 4.44 3.00
C PRO A 125 -2.24 3.43 2.49
N ALA A 126 -3.26 3.13 3.30
CA ALA A 126 -4.33 2.21 2.98
C ALA A 126 -5.68 2.90 3.06
N GLY A 127 -6.55 2.63 2.10
CA GLY A 127 -7.91 3.17 2.04
C GLY A 127 -8.68 2.87 3.32
N ASN A 128 -9.46 3.85 3.77
CA ASN A 128 -10.17 3.80 5.04
C ASN A 128 -11.66 3.44 4.86
N PHE A 129 -11.98 2.70 3.80
CA PHE A 129 -13.31 2.17 3.50
C PHE A 129 -13.20 0.76 2.93
N ILE A 130 -14.29 0.00 2.97
CA ILE A 130 -14.41 -1.29 2.30
C ILE A 130 -15.55 -1.23 1.29
N ARG A 131 -15.43 -2.01 0.21
CA ARG A 131 -16.49 -2.18 -0.79
C ARG A 131 -17.77 -2.69 -0.17
N THR A 132 -18.89 -2.40 -0.81
CA THR A 132 -20.20 -2.90 -0.38
C THR A 132 -20.52 -4.27 -1.00
N ARG A 133 -21.62 -4.89 -0.55
CA ARG A 133 -22.10 -6.15 -1.17
C ARG A 133 -22.45 -5.98 -2.66
N GLU A 134 -22.94 -4.82 -3.07
CA GLU A 134 -23.25 -4.52 -4.47
C GLU A 134 -22.01 -4.44 -5.35
N THR A 135 -20.88 -4.01 -4.78
CA THR A 135 -19.59 -3.90 -5.47
C THR A 135 -18.60 -5.00 -5.09
N PHE A 136 -19.11 -6.11 -4.51
CA PHE A 136 -18.28 -7.18 -3.96
C PHE A 136 -17.31 -7.80 -4.97
N ASP A 137 -17.78 -8.02 -6.20
CA ASP A 137 -16.97 -8.66 -7.25
C ASP A 137 -16.07 -7.70 -8.02
N TYR A 138 -16.36 -6.40 -7.98
CA TYR A 138 -15.56 -5.40 -8.66
C TYR A 138 -15.69 -4.03 -7.99
N ILE A 139 -14.56 -3.39 -7.77
CA ILE A 139 -14.46 -2.03 -7.26
C ILE A 139 -13.49 -1.22 -8.12
N GLU A 140 -13.88 0.01 -8.47
CA GLU A 140 -13.06 0.89 -9.32
C GLU A 140 -11.90 1.52 -8.53
N GLU A 141 -12.15 1.91 -7.28
CA GLU A 141 -11.15 2.51 -6.40
C GLU A 141 -10.63 1.46 -5.39
N PRO A 142 -9.32 1.42 -5.10
CA PRO A 142 -8.78 0.49 -4.11
C PRO A 142 -9.39 0.75 -2.73
N ASP A 143 -9.88 -0.31 -2.10
CA ASP A 143 -10.43 -0.31 -0.75
C ASP A 143 -9.45 -0.92 0.26
N VAL A 144 -9.83 -0.94 1.54
CA VAL A 144 -8.99 -1.51 2.60
C VAL A 144 -8.65 -2.98 2.37
N PHE A 145 -9.52 -3.75 1.69
CA PHE A 145 -9.20 -5.14 1.38
C PHE A 145 -8.08 -5.22 0.35
N HIS A 146 -8.17 -4.46 -0.74
CA HIS A 146 -7.11 -4.37 -1.72
C HIS A 146 -5.79 -3.91 -1.09
N ASP A 147 -5.83 -2.79 -0.34
CA ASP A 147 -4.63 -2.17 0.19
C ASP A 147 -3.97 -3.02 1.28
N VAL A 148 -4.74 -3.53 2.23
CA VAL A 148 -4.18 -4.28 3.36
C VAL A 148 -3.95 -5.75 2.98
N PHE A 149 -4.95 -6.45 2.44
CA PHE A 149 -4.77 -7.86 2.07
C PHE A 149 -3.80 -8.00 0.90
N GLY A 150 -3.92 -7.15 -0.14
CA GLY A 150 -3.12 -7.30 -1.35
C GLY A 150 -1.66 -6.86 -1.19
N HIS A 151 -1.40 -5.75 -0.51
CA HIS A 151 -0.06 -5.17 -0.44
C HIS A 151 0.71 -5.50 0.85
N VAL A 152 0.06 -5.41 2.00
CA VAL A 152 0.78 -5.41 3.28
C VAL A 152 1.53 -6.72 3.58
N PRO A 153 1.03 -7.93 3.22
CA PRO A 153 1.77 -9.17 3.45
C PRO A 153 3.17 -9.19 2.82
N MET A 154 3.33 -8.61 1.63
CA MET A 154 4.63 -8.52 0.97
C MET A 154 5.63 -7.63 1.72
N LEU A 155 5.16 -6.63 2.48
CA LEU A 155 6.01 -5.76 3.30
C LEU A 155 6.66 -6.48 4.49
N THR A 156 6.27 -7.71 4.78
CA THR A 156 6.95 -8.56 5.78
C THR A 156 8.25 -9.17 5.26
N ASP A 157 8.48 -9.15 3.94
CA ASP A 157 9.77 -9.54 3.34
C ASP A 157 10.72 -8.33 3.33
N PRO A 158 11.90 -8.43 3.94
CA PRO A 158 12.82 -7.29 4.04
C PRO A 158 13.27 -6.74 2.69
N THR A 159 13.44 -7.60 1.68
CA THR A 159 13.88 -7.18 0.33
C THR A 159 12.79 -6.37 -0.35
N TYR A 160 11.53 -6.83 -0.26
CA TYR A 160 10.39 -6.12 -0.82
C TYR A 160 10.12 -4.82 -0.05
N ALA A 161 10.25 -4.84 1.28
CA ALA A 161 10.11 -3.67 2.14
C ALA A 161 11.13 -2.57 1.79
N ASP A 162 12.39 -2.94 1.56
CA ASP A 162 13.43 -2.02 1.11
C ASP A 162 13.14 -1.48 -0.31
N TYR A 163 12.71 -2.36 -1.22
CA TYR A 163 12.29 -1.95 -2.57
C TYR A 163 11.17 -0.90 -2.51
N MET A 164 10.13 -1.11 -1.71
CA MET A 164 9.01 -0.18 -1.58
C MET A 164 9.43 1.17 -0.99
N GLN A 165 10.37 1.19 -0.05
CA GLN A 165 10.93 2.43 0.47
C GLN A 165 11.72 3.19 -0.61
N GLU A 166 12.58 2.50 -1.35
CA GLU A 166 13.33 3.09 -2.46
C GLU A 166 12.40 3.57 -3.58
N TYR A 167 11.31 2.84 -3.84
CA TYR A 167 10.27 3.28 -4.76
C TYR A 167 9.64 4.61 -4.29
N GLY A 168 9.34 4.76 -3.01
CA GLY A 168 8.88 6.01 -2.42
C GLY A 168 9.85 7.17 -2.64
N ARG A 169 11.14 6.94 -2.37
CA ARG A 169 12.21 7.91 -2.62
C ARG A 169 12.37 8.26 -4.10
N ALA A 170 12.23 7.25 -4.98
CA ALA A 170 12.26 7.45 -6.42
C ALA A 170 11.09 8.30 -6.91
N GLY A 171 9.92 8.23 -6.27
CA GLY A 171 8.75 9.05 -6.55
C GLY A 171 9.03 10.54 -6.38
N TRP A 172 9.63 10.92 -5.28
CA TRP A 172 10.07 12.30 -5.05
C TRP A 172 11.01 12.80 -6.16
N LYS A 173 11.96 11.97 -6.54
CA LYS A 173 12.90 12.27 -7.61
C LYS A 173 12.19 12.36 -8.96
N ALA A 174 11.25 11.44 -9.24
CA ALA A 174 10.47 11.41 -10.47
C ALA A 174 9.58 12.65 -10.65
N MET A 175 8.98 13.16 -9.57
CA MET A 175 8.20 14.40 -9.58
C MET A 175 9.09 15.58 -10.04
N ARG A 176 10.28 15.71 -9.45
CA ARG A 176 11.24 16.78 -9.78
C ARG A 176 11.66 16.76 -11.25
N TYR A 177 11.74 15.59 -11.86
CA TYR A 177 12.16 15.42 -13.26
C TYR A 177 10.99 15.20 -14.23
N ASN A 178 9.74 15.36 -13.78
CA ASN A 178 8.52 15.10 -14.56
C ASN A 178 8.51 13.68 -15.17
N ARG A 179 8.82 12.67 -14.36
CA ARG A 179 8.93 11.25 -14.75
C ARG A 179 7.95 10.34 -14.01
N LEU A 180 6.95 10.86 -13.31
CA LEU A 180 5.98 10.08 -12.56
C LEU A 180 5.26 9.04 -13.41
N LYS A 181 4.90 9.38 -14.65
CA LYS A 181 4.24 8.43 -15.55
C LYS A 181 5.06 7.15 -15.77
N ALA A 182 6.38 7.29 -15.94
CA ALA A 182 7.27 6.14 -16.11
C ALA A 182 7.39 5.31 -14.82
N LEU A 183 7.46 5.99 -13.68
CA LEU A 183 7.51 5.34 -12.38
C LEU A 183 6.18 4.66 -12.04
N GLY A 184 5.04 5.29 -12.35
CA GLY A 184 3.71 4.67 -12.19
C GLY A 184 3.54 3.42 -13.04
N ALA A 185 4.08 3.40 -14.26
CA ALA A 185 4.09 2.20 -15.08
C ALA A 185 4.91 1.06 -14.44
N LEU A 186 6.05 1.38 -13.79
CA LEU A 186 6.82 0.39 -13.03
C LEU A 186 5.98 -0.19 -11.87
N TYR A 187 5.29 0.65 -11.10
CA TYR A 187 4.38 0.20 -10.02
C TYR A 187 3.33 -0.75 -10.54
N TRP A 188 2.67 -0.36 -11.64
CA TRP A 188 1.62 -1.15 -12.27
C TRP A 188 2.10 -2.55 -12.68
N TYR A 189 3.27 -2.65 -13.35
CA TYR A 189 3.80 -3.93 -13.82
C TYR A 189 4.51 -4.76 -12.75
N THR A 190 4.75 -4.21 -11.57
CA THR A 190 5.43 -4.91 -10.47
C THR A 190 4.53 -5.04 -9.25
N VAL A 191 4.28 -3.95 -8.54
CA VAL A 191 3.56 -3.95 -7.26
C VAL A 191 2.10 -4.37 -7.43
N GLU A 192 1.45 -3.95 -8.54
CA GLU A 192 0.04 -4.28 -8.80
C GLU A 192 -0.15 -5.61 -9.53
N PHE A 193 0.62 -5.86 -10.57
CA PHE A 193 0.41 -7.02 -11.46
C PHE A 193 1.66 -7.86 -11.65
N GLY A 194 2.59 -7.82 -10.70
CA GLY A 194 3.85 -8.53 -10.78
C GLY A 194 3.71 -10.04 -10.64
N LEU A 195 4.52 -10.74 -11.44
CA LEU A 195 4.70 -12.18 -11.39
C LEU A 195 6.17 -12.50 -11.09
N ILE A 196 6.40 -13.60 -10.40
CA ILE A 196 7.75 -14.07 -10.04
C ILE A 196 7.85 -15.57 -10.28
N GLU A 197 9.05 -16.04 -10.62
CA GLU A 197 9.35 -17.46 -10.57
C GLU A 197 9.61 -17.87 -9.12
N ASP A 198 8.78 -18.77 -8.60
CA ASP A 198 8.87 -19.29 -7.25
C ASP A 198 8.67 -20.80 -7.25
N ALA A 199 9.64 -21.53 -6.72
CA ALA A 199 9.67 -22.99 -6.68
C ALA A 199 9.44 -23.67 -8.06
N GLY A 200 10.00 -23.09 -9.13
CA GLY A 200 9.92 -23.61 -10.49
C GLY A 200 8.58 -23.37 -11.20
N ALA A 201 7.75 -22.48 -10.69
CA ALA A 201 6.50 -22.07 -11.31
C ALA A 201 6.32 -20.54 -11.24
N VAL A 202 5.55 -19.98 -12.18
CA VAL A 202 5.18 -18.57 -12.15
C VAL A 202 4.10 -18.37 -11.10
N ARG A 203 4.32 -17.43 -10.19
CA ARG A 203 3.44 -17.06 -9.09
C ARG A 203 3.15 -15.56 -9.08
N ALA A 204 1.98 -15.19 -8.61
CA ALA A 204 1.61 -13.80 -8.43
C ALA A 204 2.17 -13.24 -7.11
N TYR A 205 2.68 -12.01 -7.16
CA TYR A 205 2.97 -11.21 -5.97
C TYR A 205 2.32 -9.82 -6.04
N GLY A 206 1.79 -9.45 -7.19
CA GLY A 206 1.12 -8.16 -7.39
C GLY A 206 -0.25 -8.10 -6.74
N ALA A 207 -0.50 -7.03 -5.98
CA ALA A 207 -1.68 -6.86 -5.15
C ALA A 207 -2.99 -6.89 -5.95
N GLY A 208 -3.01 -6.29 -7.15
CA GLY A 208 -4.17 -6.30 -8.02
C GLY A 208 -4.58 -7.70 -8.51
N ILE A 209 -3.63 -8.66 -8.56
CA ILE A 209 -3.95 -10.06 -8.85
C ILE A 209 -4.39 -10.80 -7.58
N LEU A 210 -3.76 -10.49 -6.45
CA LEU A 210 -3.95 -11.24 -5.21
C LEU A 210 -5.25 -10.89 -4.48
N SER A 211 -5.77 -9.67 -4.68
CA SER A 211 -6.99 -9.15 -4.03
C SER A 211 -8.20 -9.07 -4.95
N GLY A 212 -8.03 -9.37 -6.24
CA GLY A 212 -9.06 -9.27 -7.29
C GLY A 212 -10.00 -10.48 -7.41
#